data_e62771dd79e34ebce7eedae027d15c32
#
_entry.id   e62771dd79e34ebce7eedae027d15c32
#
_cell.length_a   1.000
_cell.length_b   1.000
_cell.length_c   1.000
_cell.angle_alpha   90.00
_cell.angle_beta   90.00
_cell.angle_gamma   90.00
#
_symmetry.space_group_name_H-M   'P 1'
#
loop_
_entity.id
_entity.type
_entity.pdbx_description
1 polymer ?
#
loop_
_entity_poly.entity_id
_entity_poly.type
_entity_poly.pdbx_seq_one_letter_code
_entity_poly.pdbx_strand_id
1 'polypeptide(L)'
;MDFHLLYSRNCAGCHGADGKGGAAIALGDPVYLAIADDATIRRVTADGVRGTSMPAFAQRSGGMLTDAQVDVIVSGMRARWARPDALGNVRPPPYAAQAPGDPNHGAAVFGIFCASCHGAGGRGGKASSIVNGSYLGLVSDQGLRTVVIVGRPELGAPDWRGNVPGKPMSPQDVSDVVAWLASQRPQFPGQPYSSALRPAGGVR
;
A
#
# COMPACT_ATOMS: atom_id res chain seq x y z
N MET A 1 5.09 -2.00 28.68
CA MET A 1 4.09 -2.37 27.66
C MET A 1 4.78 -3.23 26.61
N ASP A 2 4.14 -4.32 26.18
CA ASP A 2 4.74 -5.29 25.26
C ASP A 2 4.29 -4.98 23.82
N PHE A 3 5.25 -4.78 22.93
CA PHE A 3 5.03 -4.57 21.49
C PHE A 3 4.26 -5.73 20.85
N HIS A 4 4.67 -6.98 21.14
CA HIS A 4 4.05 -8.14 20.52
C HIS A 4 2.56 -8.22 20.85
N LEU A 5 2.19 -7.97 22.09
CA LEU A 5 0.80 -7.96 22.52
C LEU A 5 0.00 -6.83 21.85
N LEU A 6 0.56 -5.61 21.79
CA LEU A 6 -0.11 -4.48 21.13
C LEU A 6 -0.29 -4.71 19.64
N TYR A 7 0.78 -5.18 18.96
CA TYR A 7 0.76 -5.46 17.53
C TYR A 7 -0.21 -6.57 17.17
N SER A 8 -0.16 -7.70 17.88
CA SER A 8 -1.00 -8.87 17.59
C SER A 8 -2.50 -8.57 17.73
N ARG A 9 -2.87 -7.74 18.70
CA ARG A 9 -4.27 -7.39 18.95
C ARG A 9 -4.83 -6.32 18.04
N ASN A 10 -3.99 -5.41 17.52
CA ASN A 10 -4.46 -4.23 16.82
C ASN A 10 -4.06 -4.18 15.35
N CYS A 11 -2.97 -4.82 14.95
CA CYS A 11 -2.35 -4.65 13.64
C CYS A 11 -2.30 -5.93 12.81
N ALA A 12 -2.05 -7.07 13.47
CA ALA A 12 -1.73 -8.34 12.80
C ALA A 12 -2.86 -8.86 11.90
N GLY A 13 -4.13 -8.57 12.23
CA GLY A 13 -5.28 -9.01 11.42
C GLY A 13 -5.24 -8.50 9.97
N CYS A 14 -4.74 -7.29 9.76
CA CYS A 14 -4.62 -6.68 8.44
C CYS A 14 -3.20 -6.76 7.86
N HIS A 15 -2.17 -6.62 8.71
CA HIS A 15 -0.78 -6.52 8.29
C HIS A 15 0.02 -7.83 8.41
N GLY A 16 -0.62 -8.90 8.93
CA GLY A 16 0.03 -10.20 9.19
C GLY A 16 0.77 -10.24 10.52
N ALA A 17 0.96 -11.43 11.07
CA ALA A 17 1.51 -11.66 12.42
C ALA A 17 2.93 -11.08 12.60
N ASP A 18 3.76 -11.21 11.57
CA ASP A 18 5.12 -10.67 11.54
C ASP A 18 5.25 -9.41 10.66
N GLY A 19 4.15 -8.66 10.51
CA GLY A 19 4.10 -7.48 9.66
C GLY A 19 4.09 -7.78 8.16
N LYS A 20 3.85 -9.03 7.75
CA LYS A 20 3.85 -9.49 6.35
C LYS A 20 2.75 -10.51 6.12
N GLY A 21 2.37 -10.70 4.85
CA GLY A 21 1.40 -11.73 4.46
C GLY A 21 -0.06 -11.38 4.74
N GLY A 22 -0.35 -10.20 5.27
CA GLY A 22 -1.72 -9.70 5.41
C GLY A 22 -2.25 -9.04 4.15
N ALA A 23 -3.50 -8.59 4.16
CA ALA A 23 -4.11 -7.87 3.05
C ALA A 23 -3.57 -6.43 2.86
N ALA A 24 -3.07 -5.82 3.95
CA ALA A 24 -2.54 -4.47 3.95
C ALA A 24 -1.03 -4.42 3.68
N ILE A 25 -0.47 -3.22 3.67
CA ILE A 25 0.98 -2.96 3.48
C ILE A 25 1.81 -3.81 4.44
N ALA A 26 2.91 -4.37 3.95
CA ALA A 26 3.85 -5.14 4.75
C ALA A 26 4.67 -4.22 5.69
N LEU A 27 4.17 -3.99 6.90
CA LEU A 27 4.82 -3.13 7.91
C LEU A 27 6.16 -3.68 8.38
N GLY A 28 6.36 -5.00 8.33
CA GLY A 28 7.61 -5.67 8.68
C GLY A 28 8.61 -5.73 7.51
N ASP A 29 8.35 -5.06 6.39
CA ASP A 29 9.28 -4.99 5.30
C ASP A 29 10.40 -3.96 5.60
N PRO A 30 11.69 -4.34 5.47
CA PRO A 30 12.79 -3.42 5.75
C PRO A 30 12.82 -2.20 4.82
N VAL A 31 12.38 -2.34 3.56
CA VAL A 31 12.29 -1.22 2.62
C VAL A 31 11.23 -0.22 3.06
N TYR A 32 10.05 -0.70 3.51
CA TYR A 32 9.04 0.16 4.10
C TYR A 32 9.60 0.97 5.26
N LEU A 33 10.27 0.29 6.19
CA LEU A 33 10.86 0.93 7.37
C LEU A 33 12.03 1.87 7.00
N ALA A 34 12.69 1.67 5.88
CA ALA A 34 13.75 2.56 5.43
C ALA A 34 13.22 3.85 4.77
N ILE A 35 12.00 3.82 4.17
CA ILE A 35 11.43 4.98 3.48
C ILE A 35 10.43 5.79 4.33
N ALA A 36 9.74 5.15 5.29
CA ALA A 36 8.80 5.80 6.19
C ALA A 36 9.49 6.14 7.51
N ASP A 37 9.53 7.41 7.90
CA ASP A 37 10.07 7.84 9.19
C ASP A 37 9.11 7.55 10.35
N ASP A 38 9.63 7.64 11.57
CA ASP A 38 8.85 7.34 12.79
C ASP A 38 7.66 8.29 12.96
N ALA A 39 7.83 9.54 12.61
CA ALA A 39 6.75 10.54 12.70
C ALA A 39 5.60 10.17 11.75
N THR A 40 5.91 9.71 10.54
CA THR A 40 4.92 9.23 9.57
C THR A 40 4.21 7.97 10.06
N ILE A 41 4.97 6.96 10.52
CA ILE A 41 4.39 5.71 11.03
C ILE A 41 3.50 6.02 12.25
N ARG A 42 3.98 6.87 13.18
CA ARG A 42 3.22 7.32 14.33
C ARG A 42 1.91 7.99 13.95
N ARG A 43 1.97 8.96 13.05
CA ARG A 43 0.79 9.69 12.57
C ARG A 43 -0.23 8.76 11.91
N VAL A 44 0.22 7.91 10.99
CA VAL A 44 -0.68 6.97 10.30
C VAL A 44 -1.30 5.97 11.28
N THR A 45 -0.55 5.48 12.25
CA THR A 45 -1.08 4.59 13.30
C THR A 45 -2.07 5.32 14.19
N ALA A 46 -1.74 6.53 14.64
CA ALA A 46 -2.58 7.29 15.55
C ALA A 46 -3.89 7.74 14.91
N ASP A 47 -3.80 8.32 13.70
CA ASP A 47 -4.90 9.06 13.07
C ASP A 47 -5.63 8.24 11.98
N GLY A 48 -5.08 7.07 11.63
CA GLY A 48 -5.58 6.26 10.52
C GLY A 48 -5.34 6.92 9.16
N VAL A 49 -5.96 6.36 8.12
CA VAL A 49 -5.94 6.91 6.76
C VAL A 49 -7.36 7.08 6.27
N ARG A 50 -7.79 8.33 6.16
CA ARG A 50 -9.16 8.68 5.78
C ARG A 50 -9.55 8.06 4.44
N GLY A 51 -10.75 7.50 4.35
CA GLY A 51 -11.28 6.89 3.14
C GLY A 51 -10.67 5.52 2.81
N THR A 52 -9.98 4.89 3.75
CA THR A 52 -9.43 3.55 3.60
C THR A 52 -9.86 2.63 4.75
N SER A 53 -9.42 1.37 4.71
CA SER A 53 -9.65 0.40 5.80
C SER A 53 -8.72 0.59 7.00
N MET A 54 -7.78 1.54 6.99
CA MET A 54 -6.88 1.80 8.11
C MET A 54 -7.54 2.76 9.12
N PRO A 55 -8.07 2.27 10.25
CA PRO A 55 -8.72 3.13 11.22
C PRO A 55 -7.73 3.91 12.07
N ALA A 56 -8.21 4.93 12.78
CA ALA A 56 -7.45 5.59 13.83
C ALA A 56 -7.34 4.69 15.06
N PHE A 57 -6.12 4.59 15.64
CA PHE A 57 -5.91 3.81 16.85
C PHE A 57 -5.73 4.66 18.11
N ALA A 58 -5.28 5.92 18.00
CA ALA A 58 -5.08 6.78 19.17
C ALA A 58 -6.42 7.26 19.75
N GLN A 59 -6.50 7.33 21.09
CA GLN A 59 -7.68 7.84 21.81
C GLN A 59 -8.08 9.25 21.37
N ARG A 60 -7.11 10.13 21.13
CA ARG A 60 -7.34 11.50 20.63
C ARG A 60 -8.00 11.53 19.24
N SER A 61 -7.94 10.44 18.50
CA SER A 61 -8.51 10.30 17.15
C SER A 61 -9.68 9.31 17.10
N GLY A 62 -10.24 8.94 18.26
CA GLY A 62 -11.38 8.03 18.39
C GLY A 62 -11.03 6.55 18.49
N GLY A 63 -9.74 6.20 18.57
CA GLY A 63 -9.28 4.82 18.78
C GLY A 63 -9.19 4.43 20.25
N MET A 64 -8.51 3.33 20.54
CA MET A 64 -8.42 2.77 21.92
C MET A 64 -7.02 2.88 22.54
N LEU A 65 -5.99 3.20 21.75
CA LEU A 65 -4.62 3.21 22.23
C LEU A 65 -4.24 4.59 22.78
N THR A 66 -3.51 4.59 23.89
CA THR A 66 -2.84 5.81 24.37
C THR A 66 -1.70 6.18 23.41
N ASP A 67 -1.26 7.45 23.44
CA ASP A 67 -0.09 7.88 22.66
C ASP A 67 1.16 7.07 23.01
N ALA A 68 1.36 6.74 24.26
CA ALA A 68 2.46 5.87 24.70
C ALA A 68 2.40 4.44 24.10
N GLN A 69 1.20 3.89 23.91
CA GLN A 69 1.03 2.59 23.24
C GLN A 69 1.33 2.68 21.74
N VAL A 70 0.97 3.78 21.10
CA VAL A 70 1.36 4.05 19.70
C VAL A 70 2.89 4.14 19.58
N ASP A 71 3.57 4.81 20.51
CA ASP A 71 5.03 4.91 20.53
C ASP A 71 5.71 3.54 20.70
N VAL A 72 5.14 2.67 21.55
CA VAL A 72 5.62 1.28 21.68
C VAL A 72 5.46 0.50 20.38
N ILE A 73 4.39 0.70 19.64
CA ILE A 73 4.20 0.05 18.32
C ILE A 73 5.28 0.52 17.36
N VAL A 74 5.51 1.83 17.21
CA VAL A 74 6.51 2.38 16.30
C VAL A 74 7.92 1.90 16.64
N SER A 75 8.33 2.05 17.90
CA SER A 75 9.65 1.64 18.35
C SER A 75 9.87 0.12 18.25
N GLY A 76 8.83 -0.66 18.53
CA GLY A 76 8.87 -2.12 18.41
C GLY A 76 9.00 -2.58 16.96
N MET A 77 8.30 -1.94 16.02
CA MET A 77 8.47 -2.19 14.58
C MET A 77 9.92 -1.95 14.15
N ARG A 78 10.52 -0.81 14.56
CA ARG A 78 11.93 -0.50 14.28
C ARG A 78 12.87 -1.54 14.85
N ALA A 79 12.76 -1.82 16.14
CA ALA A 79 13.65 -2.75 16.82
C ALA A 79 13.59 -4.17 16.22
N ARG A 80 12.40 -4.61 15.80
CA ARG A 80 12.20 -5.99 15.34
C ARG A 80 12.51 -6.17 13.86
N TRP A 81 12.11 -5.21 13.00
CA TRP A 81 12.06 -5.43 11.55
C TRP A 81 12.94 -4.49 10.73
N ALA A 82 13.41 -3.37 11.25
CA ALA A 82 14.30 -2.51 10.49
C ALA A 82 15.64 -3.20 10.18
N ARG A 83 16.17 -2.91 9.01
CA ARG A 83 17.49 -3.37 8.57
C ARG A 83 18.23 -2.17 8.00
N PRO A 84 19.37 -1.79 8.57
CA PRO A 84 20.15 -0.62 8.11
C PRO A 84 20.62 -0.72 6.66
N ASP A 85 20.83 -1.93 6.18
CA ASP A 85 21.33 -2.26 4.84
C ASP A 85 20.21 -2.55 3.81
N ALA A 86 18.94 -2.38 4.17
CA ALA A 86 17.79 -2.72 3.31
C ALA A 86 17.84 -2.08 1.92
N LEU A 87 18.41 -0.90 1.81
CA LEU A 87 18.52 -0.16 0.55
C LEU A 87 19.87 -0.38 -0.16
N GLY A 88 20.89 -0.96 0.51
CA GLY A 88 22.24 -0.98 0.02
C GLY A 88 22.72 0.45 -0.26
N ASN A 89 23.33 0.65 -1.43
CA ASN A 89 23.79 1.97 -1.88
C ASN A 89 22.82 2.69 -2.81
N VAL A 90 21.56 2.22 -2.89
CA VAL A 90 20.56 2.78 -3.83
C VAL A 90 19.63 3.72 -3.08
N ARG A 91 19.45 4.94 -3.62
CA ARG A 91 18.48 5.90 -3.09
C ARG A 91 17.07 5.50 -3.53
N PRO A 92 16.16 5.25 -2.59
CA PRO A 92 14.78 4.89 -2.91
C PRO A 92 13.98 6.09 -3.43
N PRO A 93 12.88 5.84 -4.15
CA PRO A 93 11.86 6.87 -4.34
C PRO A 93 11.38 7.38 -2.98
N PRO A 94 11.15 8.69 -2.81
CA PRO A 94 10.67 9.27 -1.56
C PRO A 94 9.32 8.66 -1.14
N TYR A 95 9.10 8.51 0.18
CA TYR A 95 7.82 8.03 0.72
C TYR A 95 6.64 8.82 0.17
N ALA A 96 6.65 10.14 0.31
CA ALA A 96 5.67 11.02 -0.29
C ALA A 96 6.05 11.40 -1.73
N ALA A 97 5.05 11.54 -2.61
CA ALA A 97 5.27 12.06 -3.95
C ALA A 97 5.77 13.52 -3.88
N GLN A 98 6.79 13.82 -4.67
CA GLN A 98 7.36 15.17 -4.77
C GLN A 98 6.77 15.98 -5.92
N ALA A 99 6.15 15.28 -6.89
CA ALA A 99 5.46 15.88 -8.02
C ALA A 99 4.19 15.05 -8.34
N PRO A 100 3.18 15.67 -8.95
CA PRO A 100 2.03 14.95 -9.46
C PRO A 100 2.45 13.94 -10.53
N GLY A 101 1.70 12.82 -10.64
CA GLY A 101 1.89 11.82 -11.69
C GLY A 101 1.04 12.12 -12.92
N ASP A 102 1.53 11.69 -14.08
CA ASP A 102 0.78 11.68 -15.34
C ASP A 102 0.16 10.29 -15.57
N PRO A 103 -1.18 10.15 -15.54
CA PRO A 103 -1.83 8.86 -15.74
C PRO A 103 -1.65 8.30 -17.16
N ASN A 104 -1.44 9.14 -18.18
CA ASN A 104 -1.20 8.68 -19.55
C ASN A 104 0.19 8.03 -19.65
N HIS A 105 1.22 8.67 -19.13
CA HIS A 105 2.55 8.07 -19.02
C HIS A 105 2.54 6.86 -18.08
N GLY A 106 1.76 6.91 -17.01
CA GLY A 106 1.59 5.82 -16.04
C GLY A 106 1.08 4.52 -16.66
N ALA A 107 0.23 4.59 -17.69
CA ALA A 107 -0.18 3.42 -18.47
C ALA A 107 1.00 2.74 -19.19
N ALA A 108 1.91 3.52 -19.75
CA ALA A 108 3.12 3.00 -20.38
C ALA A 108 4.09 2.42 -19.35
N VAL A 109 4.29 3.11 -18.22
CA VAL A 109 5.10 2.63 -17.06
C VAL A 109 4.54 1.29 -16.56
N PHE A 110 3.21 1.18 -16.39
CA PHE A 110 2.57 -0.06 -16.00
C PHE A 110 2.88 -1.19 -16.98
N GLY A 111 2.80 -0.92 -18.27
CA GLY A 111 3.12 -1.88 -19.33
C GLY A 111 4.54 -2.43 -19.22
N ILE A 112 5.49 -1.58 -18.86
CA ILE A 112 6.91 -1.95 -18.73
C ILE A 112 7.19 -2.74 -17.47
N PHE A 113 6.69 -2.27 -16.31
CA PHE A 113 7.14 -2.76 -15.00
C PHE A 113 6.17 -3.77 -14.34
N CYS A 114 4.88 -3.78 -14.72
CA CYS A 114 3.86 -4.49 -13.96
C CYS A 114 3.07 -5.52 -14.78
N ALA A 115 2.90 -5.29 -16.08
CA ALA A 115 1.99 -6.07 -16.92
C ALA A 115 2.42 -7.54 -17.08
N SER A 116 3.70 -7.87 -16.96
CA SER A 116 4.21 -9.26 -17.05
C SER A 116 3.61 -10.18 -15.97
N CYS A 117 3.24 -9.62 -14.81
CA CYS A 117 2.59 -10.35 -13.73
C CYS A 117 1.09 -10.04 -13.63
N HIS A 118 0.70 -8.76 -13.74
CA HIS A 118 -0.68 -8.32 -13.52
C HIS A 118 -1.54 -8.29 -14.78
N GLY A 119 -0.98 -8.73 -15.92
CA GLY A 119 -1.68 -8.75 -17.22
C GLY A 119 -1.86 -7.37 -17.82
N ALA A 120 -2.28 -7.35 -19.09
CA ALA A 120 -2.54 -6.12 -19.82
C ALA A 120 -3.64 -5.30 -19.11
N GLY A 121 -3.35 -4.01 -18.85
CA GLY A 121 -4.25 -3.11 -18.14
C GLY A 121 -4.55 -3.51 -16.69
N GLY A 122 -3.73 -4.35 -16.06
CA GLY A 122 -3.84 -4.68 -14.64
C GLY A 122 -5.02 -5.59 -14.24
N ARG A 123 -5.64 -6.25 -15.23
CA ARG A 123 -6.88 -7.05 -15.04
C ARG A 123 -6.64 -8.46 -14.50
N GLY A 124 -5.41 -8.85 -14.30
CA GLY A 124 -4.98 -10.15 -13.84
C GLY A 124 -4.16 -10.91 -14.88
N GLY A 125 -3.27 -11.75 -14.39
CA GLY A 125 -2.37 -12.61 -15.16
C GLY A 125 -1.82 -13.68 -14.22
N LYS A 126 -0.49 -13.76 -14.08
CA LYS A 126 0.15 -14.61 -13.06
C LYS A 126 -0.21 -14.15 -11.65
N ALA A 127 -0.36 -12.84 -11.46
CA ALA A 127 -0.85 -12.22 -10.23
C ALA A 127 -2.30 -11.72 -10.42
N SER A 128 -2.99 -11.48 -9.30
CA SER A 128 -4.37 -10.99 -9.31
C SER A 128 -4.51 -9.60 -9.93
N SER A 129 -5.76 -9.26 -10.31
CA SER A 129 -6.12 -7.91 -10.77
C SER A 129 -5.80 -6.86 -9.71
N ILE A 130 -5.13 -5.79 -10.13
CA ILE A 130 -4.85 -4.61 -9.29
C ILE A 130 -5.72 -3.40 -9.66
N VAL A 131 -6.55 -3.52 -10.69
CA VAL A 131 -7.57 -2.51 -11.06
C VAL A 131 -8.97 -2.91 -10.58
N ASN A 132 -9.05 -3.83 -9.61
CA ASN A 132 -10.31 -4.20 -8.98
C ASN A 132 -10.87 -3.00 -8.20
N GLY A 133 -12.13 -2.64 -8.45
CA GLY A 133 -12.76 -1.47 -7.89
C GLY A 133 -12.86 -1.48 -6.36
N SER A 134 -13.06 -2.65 -5.75
CA SER A 134 -13.10 -2.80 -4.29
C SER A 134 -11.70 -2.56 -3.69
N TYR A 135 -10.65 -3.11 -4.30
CA TYR A 135 -9.27 -2.86 -3.87
C TYR A 135 -8.92 -1.38 -3.98
N LEU A 136 -9.13 -0.78 -5.15
CA LEU A 136 -8.79 0.62 -5.39
C LEU A 136 -9.62 1.59 -4.55
N GLY A 137 -10.85 1.21 -4.18
CA GLY A 137 -11.71 2.00 -3.29
C GLY A 137 -11.27 1.99 -1.82
N LEU A 138 -10.45 1.02 -1.41
CA LEU A 138 -10.00 0.83 -0.01
C LEU A 138 -8.54 1.25 0.23
N VAL A 139 -7.79 1.61 -0.81
CA VAL A 139 -6.39 2.00 -0.73
C VAL A 139 -6.20 3.45 -1.17
N SER A 140 -5.43 4.23 -0.40
CA SER A 140 -5.07 5.62 -0.78
C SER A 140 -3.96 5.64 -1.84
N ASP A 141 -3.77 6.80 -2.51
CA ASP A 141 -2.64 6.99 -3.43
C ASP A 141 -1.29 6.77 -2.73
N GLN A 142 -1.18 7.23 -1.48
CA GLN A 142 0.00 6.96 -0.67
C GLN A 142 0.17 5.46 -0.37
N GLY A 143 -0.92 4.73 -0.16
CA GLY A 143 -0.89 3.28 -0.01
C GLY A 143 -0.43 2.58 -1.27
N LEU A 144 -0.98 2.95 -2.44
CA LEU A 144 -0.55 2.45 -3.75
C LEU A 144 0.95 2.74 -3.97
N ARG A 145 1.38 3.99 -3.72
CA ARG A 145 2.79 4.39 -3.83
C ARG A 145 3.69 3.53 -2.96
N THR A 146 3.29 3.32 -1.73
CA THR A 146 4.06 2.49 -0.79
C THR A 146 4.20 1.05 -1.30
N VAL A 147 3.11 0.45 -1.78
CA VAL A 147 3.15 -0.92 -2.35
C VAL A 147 4.02 -0.98 -3.60
N VAL A 148 3.99 0.02 -4.48
CA VAL A 148 4.83 0.07 -5.69
C VAL A 148 6.31 0.16 -5.32
N ILE A 149 6.67 0.96 -4.30
CA ILE A 149 8.07 1.11 -3.87
C ILE A 149 8.56 -0.15 -3.14
N VAL A 150 7.78 -0.64 -2.19
CA VAL A 150 8.17 -1.73 -1.28
C VAL A 150 8.04 -3.11 -1.93
N GLY A 151 7.07 -3.25 -2.84
CA GLY A 151 6.68 -4.55 -3.36
C GLY A 151 5.93 -5.39 -2.32
N ARG A 152 5.81 -6.65 -2.63
CA ARG A 152 5.30 -7.73 -1.78
C ARG A 152 6.18 -8.96 -2.00
N PRO A 153 7.45 -8.92 -1.59
CA PRO A 153 8.42 -9.98 -1.89
C PRO A 153 7.98 -11.34 -1.35
N GLU A 154 7.22 -11.38 -0.26
CA GLU A 154 6.61 -12.58 0.29
C GLU A 154 5.54 -13.21 -0.63
N LEU A 155 5.02 -12.45 -1.60
CA LEU A 155 4.08 -12.90 -2.63
C LEU A 155 4.73 -12.97 -4.02
N GLY A 156 6.05 -12.76 -4.12
CA GLY A 156 6.78 -12.76 -5.38
C GLY A 156 6.77 -11.45 -6.16
N ALA A 157 6.21 -10.36 -5.60
CA ALA A 157 6.27 -9.03 -6.20
C ALA A 157 7.51 -8.28 -5.66
N PRO A 158 8.54 -8.01 -6.50
CA PRO A 158 9.74 -7.33 -6.05
C PRO A 158 9.46 -5.87 -5.68
N ASP A 159 10.43 -5.23 -5.02
CA ASP A 159 10.41 -3.79 -4.83
C ASP A 159 10.70 -3.03 -6.15
N TRP A 160 10.71 -1.70 -6.10
CA TRP A 160 10.92 -0.82 -7.28
C TRP A 160 12.19 -1.11 -8.08
N ARG A 161 13.17 -1.84 -7.50
CA ARG A 161 14.45 -2.21 -8.16
C ARG A 161 14.32 -3.43 -9.05
N GLY A 162 13.41 -4.35 -8.72
CA GLY A 162 13.42 -5.71 -9.26
C GLY A 162 12.39 -6.01 -10.34
N ASN A 163 11.48 -5.08 -10.66
CA ASN A 163 10.43 -5.31 -11.66
C ASN A 163 10.97 -5.54 -13.08
N VAL A 164 12.04 -4.83 -13.43
CA VAL A 164 12.78 -5.04 -14.68
C VAL A 164 14.28 -5.11 -14.33
N PRO A 165 14.97 -6.20 -14.67
CA PRO A 165 16.40 -6.35 -14.37
C PRO A 165 17.23 -5.15 -14.86
N GLY A 166 18.02 -4.57 -13.98
CA GLY A 166 18.91 -3.43 -14.30
C GLY A 166 18.21 -2.10 -14.55
N LYS A 167 16.90 -2.02 -14.42
CA LYS A 167 16.11 -0.80 -14.63
C LYS A 167 15.19 -0.54 -13.43
N PRO A 168 15.67 0.08 -12.35
CA PRO A 168 14.81 0.48 -11.24
C PRO A 168 13.82 1.57 -11.70
N MET A 169 12.65 1.61 -11.07
CA MET A 169 11.68 2.68 -11.30
C MET A 169 12.20 3.99 -10.72
N SER A 170 12.10 5.06 -11.50
CA SER A 170 12.37 6.42 -11.02
C SER A 170 11.27 6.91 -10.05
N PRO A 171 11.52 7.95 -9.24
CA PRO A 171 10.49 8.60 -8.45
C PRO A 171 9.27 9.07 -9.26
N GLN A 172 9.49 9.49 -10.52
CA GLN A 172 8.43 9.92 -11.42
C GLN A 172 7.65 8.71 -11.98
N ASP A 173 8.31 7.62 -12.38
CA ASP A 173 7.62 6.39 -12.79
C ASP A 173 6.65 5.90 -11.71
N VAL A 174 7.08 5.95 -10.44
CA VAL A 174 6.22 5.60 -9.32
C VAL A 174 5.02 6.54 -9.20
N SER A 175 5.21 7.86 -9.36
CA SER A 175 4.11 8.82 -9.32
C SER A 175 3.13 8.60 -10.47
N ASP A 176 3.63 8.35 -11.66
CA ASP A 176 2.83 8.18 -12.88
C ASP A 176 1.99 6.90 -12.83
N VAL A 177 2.59 5.77 -12.45
CA VAL A 177 1.84 4.52 -12.34
C VAL A 177 0.79 4.58 -11.23
N VAL A 178 1.06 5.28 -10.12
CA VAL A 178 0.06 5.54 -9.07
C VAL A 178 -1.08 6.39 -9.59
N ALA A 179 -0.80 7.45 -10.35
CA ALA A 179 -1.82 8.29 -10.97
C ALA A 179 -2.69 7.48 -11.95
N TRP A 180 -2.08 6.59 -12.74
CA TRP A 180 -2.83 5.70 -13.62
C TRP A 180 -3.70 4.71 -12.83
N LEU A 181 -3.20 4.08 -11.78
CA LEU A 181 -4.00 3.21 -10.91
C LEU A 181 -5.17 3.98 -10.27
N ALA A 182 -4.90 5.18 -9.77
CA ALA A 182 -5.92 6.04 -9.17
C ALA A 182 -7.01 6.42 -10.16
N SER A 183 -6.68 6.63 -11.44
CA SER A 183 -7.66 6.90 -12.50
C SER A 183 -8.60 5.73 -12.82
N GLN A 184 -8.23 4.51 -12.39
CA GLN A 184 -9.08 3.32 -12.54
C GLN A 184 -10.09 3.15 -11.39
N ARG A 185 -10.11 4.05 -10.40
CA ARG A 185 -11.07 3.97 -9.28
C ARG A 185 -12.49 4.12 -9.78
N PRO A 186 -13.44 3.32 -9.27
CA PRO A 186 -14.85 3.53 -9.57
C PRO A 186 -15.32 4.85 -8.96
N GLN A 187 -16.18 5.56 -9.68
CA GLN A 187 -16.77 6.82 -9.20
C GLN A 187 -17.54 6.65 -7.88
N PHE A 188 -18.15 5.48 -7.70
CA PHE A 188 -18.91 5.12 -6.49
C PHE A 188 -18.41 3.77 -5.96
N PRO A 189 -17.35 3.76 -5.11
CA PRO A 189 -16.87 2.54 -4.49
C PRO A 189 -17.97 1.87 -3.67
N GLY A 190 -18.09 0.55 -3.79
CA GLY A 190 -19.10 -0.23 -3.04
C GLY A 190 -20.44 -0.38 -3.75
N GLN A 191 -20.64 0.17 -4.92
CA GLN A 191 -21.79 -0.18 -5.76
C GLN A 191 -21.53 -1.52 -6.47
N PRO A 192 -22.27 -2.59 -6.16
CA PRO A 192 -21.95 -3.94 -6.65
C PRO A 192 -22.28 -4.14 -8.13
N TYR A 193 -23.13 -3.29 -8.74
CA TYR A 193 -23.60 -3.51 -10.09
C TYR A 193 -23.54 -2.25 -10.96
N SER A 194 -22.93 -2.37 -12.12
CA SER A 194 -23.15 -1.41 -13.19
C SER A 194 -24.61 -1.53 -13.67
N SER A 195 -25.18 -0.43 -14.13
CA SER A 195 -26.52 -0.42 -14.71
C SER A 195 -26.73 -1.43 -15.84
N ALA A 196 -25.65 -1.83 -16.52
CA ALA A 196 -25.63 -2.86 -17.56
C ALA A 196 -25.88 -4.29 -17.05
N LEU A 197 -25.77 -4.53 -15.74
CA LEU A 197 -25.98 -5.83 -15.13
C LEU A 197 -27.32 -5.91 -14.34
N ARG A 198 -28.16 -4.90 -14.40
CA ARG A 198 -29.52 -5.01 -13.88
C ARG A 198 -30.33 -5.87 -14.84
N PRO A 199 -30.86 -7.06 -14.44
CA PRO A 199 -31.73 -7.81 -15.28
C PRO A 199 -32.93 -6.94 -15.63
N ALA A 200 -33.27 -6.84 -16.93
CA ALA A 200 -34.52 -6.25 -17.38
C ALA A 200 -35.66 -7.12 -16.82
N GLY A 201 -36.32 -6.65 -15.76
CA GLY A 201 -37.44 -7.39 -15.15
C GLY A 201 -37.35 -7.45 -13.64
N GLY A 202 -37.20 -6.34 -12.95
CA GLY A 202 -37.46 -6.25 -11.51
C GLY A 202 -38.98 -6.09 -11.30
N VAL A 203 -39.58 -7.15 -10.81
CA VAL A 203 -40.97 -7.23 -10.34
C VAL A 203 -41.27 -6.06 -9.40
N ARG A 204 -42.45 -5.50 -9.61
CA ARG A 204 -43.12 -4.47 -8.81
C ARG A 204 -43.28 -4.86 -7.35
#